data_7581d0fe67da26649eba77b91b41316b
#
_entry.id   7581d0fe67da26649eba77b91b41316b
#
_cell.length_a   1.000
_cell.length_b   1.000
_cell.length_c   1.000
_cell.angle_alpha   90.00
_cell.angle_beta   90.00
_cell.angle_gamma   90.00
#
_symmetry.space_group_name_H-M   'P 1'
#
loop_
_entity.id
_entity.type
_entity.pdbx_description
1 polymer ?
#
loop_
_entity_poly.entity_id
_entity_poly.type
_entity_poly.pdbx_seq_one_letter_code
_entity_poly.pdbx_strand_id
1 'polypeptide(L)'
;MSLYLWVALGSAIGGVLRYALSREMLPQHSASFPWSTVLINVIGSFVISFFGTLTVAGSRYQVPESVRIFVMIGLCGGFTTFSAFSMQTYDLLRTGAWGKALLNMGLSVLLCLGAVALGHVVAQVSSHAVAIAQTREEEYTG
;
A
#
# COMPACT_ATOMS: atom_id res chain seq x y z
N MET A 1 13.92 -2.33 21.69
CA MET A 1 13.99 -1.19 20.73
C MET A 1 12.72 -0.38 20.86
N SER A 2 12.80 0.95 20.83
CA SER A 2 11.58 1.79 20.86
C SER A 2 10.78 1.61 19.56
N LEU A 3 9.45 1.72 19.63
CA LEU A 3 8.58 1.64 18.45
C LEU A 3 8.92 2.70 17.40
N TYR A 4 9.46 3.85 17.82
CA TYR A 4 9.95 4.90 16.91
C TYR A 4 11.08 4.44 15.98
N LEU A 5 11.97 3.55 16.43
CA LEU A 5 13.03 2.99 15.58
C LEU A 5 12.46 2.10 14.48
N TRP A 6 11.43 1.32 14.79
CA TRP A 6 10.72 0.51 13.80
C TRP A 6 10.04 1.38 12.74
N VAL A 7 9.40 2.47 13.17
CA VAL A 7 8.83 3.46 12.23
C VAL A 7 9.93 4.08 11.36
N ALA A 8 11.03 4.53 11.95
CA ALA A 8 12.13 5.17 11.23
C ALA A 8 12.74 4.24 10.17
N LEU A 9 13.05 2.98 10.54
CA LEU A 9 13.59 1.99 9.62
C LEU A 9 12.62 1.66 8.49
N GLY A 10 11.35 1.41 8.81
CA GLY A 10 10.32 1.16 7.83
C GLY A 10 10.15 2.34 6.86
N SER A 11 10.08 3.56 7.39
CA SER A 11 9.92 4.78 6.58
C SER A 11 11.12 5.04 5.68
N ALA A 12 12.33 4.77 6.15
CA ALA A 12 13.54 4.88 5.33
C ALA A 12 13.49 3.91 4.14
N ILE A 13 13.15 2.65 4.38
CA ILE A 13 13.01 1.63 3.33
C ILE A 13 11.86 2.02 2.37
N GLY A 14 10.69 2.35 2.91
CA GLY A 14 9.54 2.76 2.10
C GLY A 14 9.82 3.97 1.22
N GLY A 15 10.49 5.00 1.78
CA GLY A 15 10.90 6.20 1.04
C GLY A 15 11.90 5.92 -0.08
N VAL A 16 12.87 5.03 0.16
CA VAL A 16 13.86 4.61 -0.86
C VAL A 16 13.16 3.83 -1.98
N LEU A 17 12.28 2.88 -1.65
CA LEU A 17 11.52 2.11 -2.64
C LEU A 17 10.62 3.02 -3.49
N ARG A 18 9.92 3.98 -2.87
CA ARG A 18 9.14 5.00 -3.57
C ARG A 18 10.00 5.80 -4.55
N TYR A 19 11.15 6.29 -4.09
CA TYR A 19 12.06 7.07 -4.93
C TYR A 19 12.55 6.24 -6.13
N ALA A 20 12.99 5.01 -5.90
CA ALA A 20 13.46 4.11 -6.95
C ALA A 20 12.37 3.88 -8.01
N LEU A 21 11.15 3.51 -7.58
CA LEU A 21 10.04 3.27 -8.50
C LEU A 21 9.61 4.55 -9.23
N SER A 22 9.60 5.68 -8.54
CA SER A 22 9.30 6.98 -9.18
C SER A 22 10.31 7.31 -10.26
N ARG A 23 11.61 7.09 -10.01
CA ARG A 23 12.69 7.40 -10.94
C ARG A 23 12.58 6.58 -12.24
N GLU A 24 12.31 5.30 -12.15
CA GLU A 24 12.18 4.42 -13.32
C GLU A 24 10.95 4.76 -14.18
N MET A 25 9.92 5.33 -13.58
CA MET A 25 8.66 5.66 -14.24
C MET A 25 8.50 7.16 -14.57
N LEU A 26 9.51 8.00 -14.28
CA LEU A 26 9.40 9.44 -14.53
C LEU A 26 9.32 9.68 -16.05
N PRO A 27 8.21 10.25 -16.53
CA PRO A 27 8.14 10.71 -17.91
C PRO A 27 9.04 11.94 -18.04
N GLN A 28 9.79 12.01 -19.14
CA GLN A 28 10.73 13.11 -19.41
C GLN A 28 10.04 14.46 -19.74
N HIS A 29 8.71 14.55 -19.63
CA HIS A 29 7.92 15.74 -19.97
C HIS A 29 7.01 16.15 -18.82
N SER A 30 7.06 17.40 -18.42
CA SER A 30 6.32 18.00 -17.31
C SER A 30 4.78 18.00 -17.44
N ALA A 31 4.22 17.63 -18.58
CA ALA A 31 2.77 17.57 -18.84
C ALA A 31 2.23 16.13 -18.92
N SER A 32 2.99 15.13 -18.52
CA SER A 32 2.56 13.73 -18.55
C SER A 32 1.72 13.37 -17.32
N PHE A 33 0.87 12.38 -17.49
CA PHE A 33 0.02 11.87 -16.40
C PHE A 33 0.89 11.17 -15.32
N PRO A 34 0.64 11.38 -14.00
CA PRO A 34 1.51 10.92 -12.92
C PRO A 34 1.31 9.43 -12.56
N TRP A 35 1.52 8.52 -13.52
CA TRP A 35 1.33 7.08 -13.34
C TRP A 35 2.13 6.48 -12.19
N SER A 36 3.35 6.97 -11.97
CA SER A 36 4.21 6.47 -10.89
C SER A 36 3.55 6.68 -9.52
N THR A 37 3.00 7.85 -9.26
CA THR A 37 2.33 8.17 -7.99
C THR A 37 1.05 7.36 -7.81
N VAL A 38 0.26 7.20 -8.87
CA VAL A 38 -0.94 6.35 -8.85
C VAL A 38 -0.56 4.92 -8.49
N LEU A 39 0.43 4.34 -9.17
CA LEU A 39 0.87 2.95 -8.95
C LEU A 39 1.42 2.75 -7.52
N ILE A 40 2.27 3.66 -7.05
CA ILE A 40 2.83 3.63 -5.70
C ILE A 40 1.71 3.61 -4.65
N ASN A 41 0.73 4.50 -4.78
CA ASN A 41 -0.36 4.58 -3.83
C ASN A 41 -1.29 3.36 -3.90
N VAL A 42 -1.54 2.80 -5.08
CA VAL A 42 -2.33 1.57 -5.28
C VAL A 42 -1.64 0.37 -4.63
N ILE A 43 -0.34 0.17 -4.89
CA ILE A 43 0.44 -0.92 -4.29
C ILE A 43 0.45 -0.79 -2.76
N GLY A 44 0.75 0.40 -2.24
CA GLY A 44 0.78 0.64 -0.80
C GLY A 44 -0.59 0.45 -0.13
N SER A 45 -1.68 0.83 -0.81
CA SER A 45 -3.07 0.63 -0.35
C SER A 45 -3.43 -0.85 -0.29
N PHE A 46 -3.01 -1.64 -1.27
CA PHE A 46 -3.17 -3.10 -1.24
C PHE A 46 -2.39 -3.72 -0.08
N VAL A 47 -1.09 -3.41 0.03
CA VAL A 47 -0.19 -4.02 1.03
C VAL A 47 -0.64 -3.70 2.45
N ILE A 48 -1.02 -2.45 2.74
CA ILE A 48 -1.44 -2.06 4.10
C ILE A 48 -2.74 -2.77 4.51
N SER A 49 -3.70 -2.92 3.59
CA SER A 49 -4.96 -3.63 3.84
C SER A 49 -4.75 -5.14 3.98
N PHE A 50 -4.01 -5.73 3.07
CA PHE A 50 -3.69 -7.16 3.09
C PHE A 50 -2.98 -7.55 4.39
N PHE A 51 -1.87 -6.89 4.70
CA PHE A 51 -1.10 -7.16 5.90
C PHE A 51 -1.87 -6.84 7.19
N GLY A 52 -2.58 -5.70 7.22
CA GLY A 52 -3.40 -5.30 8.35
C GLY A 52 -4.49 -6.32 8.67
N THR A 53 -5.17 -6.85 7.65
CA THR A 53 -6.21 -7.87 7.80
C THR A 53 -5.64 -9.21 8.26
N LEU A 54 -4.51 -9.65 7.67
CA LEU A 54 -3.85 -10.90 8.08
C LEU A 54 -3.39 -10.90 9.53
N THR A 55 -3.01 -9.74 10.06
CA THR A 55 -2.34 -9.61 11.35
C THR A 55 -3.20 -8.91 12.42
N VAL A 56 -4.52 -8.77 12.19
CA VAL A 56 -5.44 -8.19 13.18
C VAL A 56 -5.48 -9.06 14.44
N ALA A 57 -5.77 -8.43 15.58
CA ALA A 57 -5.91 -9.15 16.86
C ALA A 57 -6.96 -10.27 16.75
N GLY A 58 -6.60 -11.47 17.20
CA GLY A 58 -7.45 -12.66 17.05
C GLY A 58 -7.33 -13.38 15.72
N SER A 59 -6.55 -12.84 14.75
CA SER A 59 -6.24 -13.56 13.53
C SER A 59 -5.23 -14.69 13.78
N ARG A 60 -5.17 -15.62 12.84
CA ARG A 60 -4.23 -16.75 12.90
C ARG A 60 -2.76 -16.33 12.81
N TYR A 61 -2.47 -15.26 12.10
CA TYR A 61 -1.11 -14.73 11.93
C TYR A 61 -0.84 -13.60 12.92
N GLN A 62 -0.67 -13.96 14.18
CA GLN A 62 -0.30 -12.98 15.20
C GLN A 62 1.17 -12.62 15.03
N VAL A 63 1.43 -11.35 14.79
CA VAL A 63 2.78 -10.79 14.75
C VAL A 63 2.97 -9.77 15.86
N PRO A 64 4.20 -9.56 16.37
CA PRO A 64 4.49 -8.53 17.35
C PRO A 64 4.04 -7.14 16.88
N GLU A 65 3.62 -6.30 17.81
CA GLU A 65 3.22 -4.91 17.52
C GLU A 65 4.30 -4.14 16.76
N SER A 66 5.56 -4.37 17.06
CA SER A 66 6.71 -3.76 16.38
C SER A 66 6.72 -4.08 14.90
N VAL A 67 6.38 -5.30 14.49
CA VAL A 67 6.29 -5.71 13.09
C VAL A 67 5.10 -5.02 12.40
N ARG A 68 3.94 -4.93 13.05
CA ARG A 68 2.79 -4.20 12.52
C ARG A 68 3.11 -2.73 12.29
N ILE A 69 3.75 -2.08 13.25
CA ILE A 69 4.16 -0.68 13.17
C ILE A 69 5.20 -0.49 12.08
N PHE A 70 6.21 -1.37 12.00
CA PHE A 70 7.21 -1.35 10.94
C PHE A 70 6.58 -1.40 9.53
N VAL A 71 5.66 -2.33 9.29
CA VAL A 71 5.05 -2.52 7.97
C VAL A 71 4.02 -1.43 7.68
N MET A 72 3.04 -1.22 8.57
CA MET A 72 1.89 -0.37 8.26
C MET A 72 2.22 1.12 8.35
N ILE A 73 2.88 1.54 9.43
CA ILE A 73 3.19 2.96 9.66
C ILE A 73 4.51 3.33 8.98
N GLY A 74 5.54 2.51 9.17
CA GLY A 74 6.87 2.75 8.60
C GLY A 74 6.87 2.52 7.09
N LEU A 75 6.87 1.27 6.65
CA LEU A 75 7.06 0.90 5.25
C LEU A 75 5.98 1.48 4.33
N CYS A 76 4.70 1.18 4.60
CA CYS A 76 3.60 1.68 3.76
C CYS A 76 3.46 3.20 3.85
N GLY A 77 3.61 3.79 5.05
CA GLY A 77 3.55 5.25 5.23
C GLY A 77 4.70 5.98 4.54
N GLY A 78 5.92 5.41 4.54
CA GLY A 78 7.06 5.95 3.80
C GLY A 78 6.96 5.74 2.28
N PHE A 79 6.35 4.63 1.85
CA PHE A 79 6.18 4.27 0.44
C PHE A 79 5.09 5.10 -0.26
N THR A 80 3.91 5.26 0.34
CA THR A 80 2.79 6.04 -0.24
C THR A 80 2.98 7.55 -0.08
N THR A 81 2.28 8.33 -0.91
CA THR A 81 2.42 9.79 -0.85
C THR A 81 1.18 10.53 -1.32
N PHE A 82 0.50 11.19 -0.40
CA PHE A 82 -0.58 12.12 -0.72
C PHE A 82 -0.04 13.49 -1.17
N SER A 83 1.12 13.91 -0.64
CA SER A 83 1.72 15.19 -0.99
C SER A 83 2.17 15.26 -2.46
N ALA A 84 2.80 14.20 -2.98
CA ALA A 84 3.15 14.14 -4.40
C ALA A 84 1.91 14.12 -5.29
N PHE A 85 0.87 13.36 -4.93
CA PHE A 85 -0.43 13.37 -5.62
C PHE A 85 -1.02 14.78 -5.68
N SER A 86 -1.05 15.49 -4.54
CA SER A 86 -1.61 16.84 -4.46
C SER A 86 -0.82 17.84 -5.31
N MET A 87 0.51 17.78 -5.24
CA MET A 87 1.39 18.68 -6.01
C MET A 87 1.22 18.46 -7.52
N GLN A 88 1.27 17.21 -7.97
CA GLN A 88 1.10 16.85 -9.38
C GLN A 88 -0.29 17.21 -9.91
N THR A 89 -1.34 17.01 -9.11
CA THR A 89 -2.70 17.44 -9.47
C THR A 89 -2.79 18.95 -9.63
N TYR A 90 -2.20 19.69 -8.70
CA TYR A 90 -2.14 21.17 -8.77
C TYR A 90 -1.38 21.67 -10.00
N ASP A 91 -0.24 21.03 -10.33
CA ASP A 91 0.53 21.37 -11.52
C ASP A 91 -0.25 21.14 -12.81
N LEU A 92 -1.03 20.04 -12.89
CA LEU A 92 -1.94 19.79 -14.03
C LEU A 92 -3.03 20.88 -14.13
N LEU A 93 -3.61 21.30 -13.01
CA LEU A 93 -4.60 22.41 -13.00
C LEU A 93 -3.96 23.72 -13.45
N ARG A 94 -2.79 24.06 -12.93
CA ARG A 94 -2.07 25.30 -13.24
C ARG A 94 -1.64 25.39 -14.70
N THR A 95 -1.35 24.26 -15.34
CA THR A 95 -0.98 24.19 -16.76
C THR A 95 -2.19 24.08 -17.70
N GLY A 96 -3.42 24.15 -17.17
CA GLY A 96 -4.65 24.07 -17.96
C GLY A 96 -5.05 22.64 -18.33
N ALA A 97 -4.35 21.61 -17.84
CA ALA A 97 -4.64 20.21 -18.14
C ALA A 97 -5.77 19.63 -17.25
N TRP A 98 -6.91 20.33 -17.19
CA TRP A 98 -8.03 20.04 -16.27
C TRP A 98 -8.54 18.60 -16.37
N GLY A 99 -8.67 18.05 -17.59
CA GLY A 99 -9.10 16.66 -17.78
C GLY A 99 -8.15 15.65 -17.14
N LYS A 100 -6.82 15.88 -17.23
CA LYS A 100 -5.82 15.02 -16.59
C LYS A 100 -5.85 15.18 -15.06
N ALA A 101 -6.10 16.37 -14.54
CA ALA A 101 -6.21 16.62 -13.11
C ALA A 101 -7.42 15.89 -12.51
N LEU A 102 -8.59 16.00 -13.15
CA LEU A 102 -9.80 15.30 -12.73
C LEU A 102 -9.62 13.78 -12.82
N LEU A 103 -9.00 13.29 -13.90
CA LEU A 103 -8.68 11.87 -14.06
C LEU A 103 -7.72 11.40 -12.96
N ASN A 104 -6.67 12.16 -12.62
CA ASN A 104 -5.74 11.82 -11.55
C ASN A 104 -6.45 11.70 -10.20
N MET A 105 -7.32 12.65 -9.87
CA MET A 105 -8.11 12.63 -8.63
C MET A 105 -9.04 11.41 -8.58
N GLY A 106 -9.87 11.21 -9.59
CA GLY A 106 -10.84 10.12 -9.63
C GLY A 106 -10.17 8.74 -9.67
N LEU A 107 -9.19 8.56 -10.56
CA LEU A 107 -8.49 7.30 -10.74
C LEU A 107 -7.69 6.91 -9.48
N SER A 108 -6.96 7.85 -8.87
CA SER A 108 -6.21 7.58 -7.64
C SER A 108 -7.12 7.12 -6.51
N VAL A 109 -8.22 7.83 -6.27
CA VAL A 109 -9.16 7.48 -5.19
C VAL A 109 -9.80 6.12 -5.45
N LEU A 110 -10.36 5.90 -6.65
CA LEU A 110 -11.06 4.66 -6.99
C LEU A 110 -10.14 3.44 -6.96
N LEU A 111 -8.94 3.56 -7.54
CA LEU A 111 -7.99 2.45 -7.58
C LEU A 111 -7.41 2.15 -6.18
N CYS A 112 -7.13 3.16 -5.37
CA CYS A 112 -6.65 2.93 -4.00
C CYS A 112 -7.72 2.28 -3.12
N LEU A 113 -8.98 2.73 -3.19
CA LEU A 113 -10.09 2.08 -2.47
C LEU A 113 -10.33 0.65 -2.96
N GLY A 114 -10.30 0.43 -4.28
CA GLY A 114 -10.37 -0.90 -4.86
C GLY A 114 -9.23 -1.81 -4.40
N ALA A 115 -8.00 -1.28 -4.34
CA ALA A 115 -6.83 -2.00 -3.86
C ALA A 115 -6.95 -2.37 -2.37
N VAL A 116 -7.49 -1.47 -1.53
CA VAL A 116 -7.80 -1.77 -0.11
C VAL A 116 -8.82 -2.89 -0.01
N ALA A 117 -9.93 -2.82 -0.76
CA ALA A 117 -10.96 -3.85 -0.76
C ALA A 117 -10.40 -5.20 -1.22
N LEU A 118 -9.61 -5.20 -2.30
CA LEU A 118 -8.97 -6.41 -2.82
C LEU A 118 -7.98 -7.01 -1.81
N GLY A 119 -7.14 -6.20 -1.19
CA GLY A 119 -6.19 -6.65 -0.16
C GLY A 119 -6.90 -7.30 1.02
N HIS A 120 -8.02 -6.71 1.46
CA HIS A 120 -8.85 -7.27 2.51
C HIS A 120 -9.44 -8.64 2.14
N VAL A 121 -10.06 -8.75 0.98
CA VAL A 121 -10.66 -10.01 0.49
C VAL A 121 -9.61 -11.10 0.33
N VAL A 122 -8.47 -10.79 -0.30
CA VAL A 122 -7.38 -11.75 -0.50
C VAL A 122 -6.83 -12.24 0.84
N ALA A 123 -6.68 -11.36 1.82
CA ALA A 123 -6.22 -11.75 3.17
C ALA A 123 -7.22 -12.70 3.86
N GLN A 124 -8.53 -12.43 3.76
CA GLN A 124 -9.56 -13.30 4.33
C GLN A 124 -9.55 -14.69 3.67
N VAL A 125 -9.54 -14.75 2.35
CA VAL A 125 -9.50 -16.02 1.60
C VAL A 125 -8.26 -16.83 1.97
N SER A 126 -7.09 -16.19 2.06
CA SER A 126 -5.85 -16.86 2.46
C SER A 126 -5.93 -17.43 3.87
N SER A 127 -6.53 -16.70 4.82
CA SER A 127 -6.72 -17.17 6.18
C SER A 127 -7.65 -18.38 6.27
N HIS A 128 -8.74 -18.38 5.51
CA HIS A 128 -9.68 -19.49 5.45
C HIS A 128 -9.09 -20.75 4.81
N ALA A 129 -8.34 -20.61 3.71
CA ALA A 129 -7.71 -21.73 3.02
C ALA A 129 -6.73 -22.50 3.91
N VAL A 130 -5.92 -21.76 4.69
CA VAL A 130 -4.98 -22.37 5.64
C VAL A 130 -5.71 -23.03 6.81
N ALA A 131 -6.84 -22.47 7.27
CA ALA A 131 -7.66 -23.10 8.31
C ALA A 131 -8.18 -24.49 7.88
N ILE A 132 -8.72 -24.59 6.67
CA ILE A 132 -9.25 -25.83 6.11
C ILE A 132 -8.12 -26.89 5.93
N ALA A 133 -6.94 -26.48 5.46
CA ALA A 133 -5.81 -27.39 5.27
C ALA A 133 -5.36 -28.05 6.58
N GLN A 134 -5.33 -27.31 7.69
CA GLN A 134 -4.90 -27.84 8.98
C GLN A 134 -5.95 -28.76 9.61
N THR A 135 -7.25 -28.45 9.49
CA THR A 135 -8.31 -29.35 9.98
C THR A 135 -8.25 -30.72 9.28
N ARG A 136 -7.87 -30.72 7.98
CA ARG A 136 -7.65 -31.94 7.23
C ARG A 136 -6.43 -32.74 7.72
N GLU A 137 -5.31 -32.07 8.01
CA GLU A 137 -4.11 -32.77 8.52
C GLU A 137 -4.36 -33.39 9.89
N GLU A 138 -5.11 -32.72 10.77
CA GLU A 138 -5.50 -33.27 12.08
C GLU A 138 -6.41 -34.50 11.93
N GLU A 139 -7.31 -34.52 10.95
CA GLU A 139 -8.21 -35.65 10.67
C GLU A 139 -7.47 -36.90 10.12
N TYR A 140 -6.32 -36.72 9.43
CA TYR A 140 -5.52 -37.82 8.91
C TYR A 140 -4.48 -38.38 9.89
N THR A 141 -4.16 -37.64 10.95
CA THR A 141 -3.09 -37.99 11.93
C THR A 141 -3.63 -38.48 13.27
N GLY A 142 -4.94 -38.42 13.53
CA GLY A 142 -5.63 -38.92 14.73
C GLY A 142 -6.38 -40.21 14.46
#